data_790668cea48055a7e3c1857a56946516
#
_entry.id   790668cea48055a7e3c1857a56946516
#
_cell.length_a   1.000
_cell.length_b   1.000
_cell.length_c   1.000
_cell.angle_alpha   90.00
_cell.angle_beta   90.00
_cell.angle_gamma   90.00
#
_symmetry.space_group_name_H-M   'P 1'
#
loop_
_entity.id
_entity.type
_entity.pdbx_description
1 polymer ?
#
loop_
_entity_poly.entity_id
_entity_poly.type
_entity_poly.pdbx_seq_one_letter_code
_entity_poly.pdbx_strand_id
1 'polypeptide(L)'
;MPRPTSQDPASHPLRLSLTHVFASLIRLLGWGYIPIAVIAKLPFAMSVVAVMTAVSALRGSYSEAGATAALVGVGTAVSGPLLGAAADRWGQRTVLLILGVANTAALLGLAWALLADATTSVILTTGLLIGLTAPQASSMVRSRWLLAIDAEVPVASRSRSTSAVLSYESMTDELTFVFGPVIVGVAAVAWGTVSPVVGAAVLTAVGITAFALHRSAQYAQGRTDPRPGTSPQGPATAEAAPAALLFRPVVLLPVGGMTCIGLFFGSTLTSLTAFMETLGQADATGILYGVMGVGSAICALSVVVLPEAFRLRARWLVFATLTLAGCLLYTQGQTLTAFVIALLIMGCGVGPSLVTLFAIASQHAPAGRLTTVMAMMSTGVVVGQSASSALSGTLLDGAGLAVGLWGPAASGALLVALGLAYHWSAPRTRRSRTEVP
;
A
#
# COMPACT_ATOMS: atom_id res chain seq x y z
N MET A 1 -61.37 -24.08 22.22
CA MET A 1 -60.45 -24.08 21.07
C MET A 1 -59.55 -22.85 21.16
N PRO A 2 -58.27 -22.97 21.55
CA PRO A 2 -57.33 -21.86 21.53
C PRO A 2 -56.73 -21.70 20.11
N ARG A 3 -56.67 -20.46 19.63
CA ARG A 3 -56.05 -20.07 18.35
C ARG A 3 -54.53 -20.32 18.42
N PRO A 4 -53.90 -20.79 17.35
CA PRO A 4 -52.46 -20.88 17.28
C PRO A 4 -51.90 -19.46 17.14
N THR A 5 -51.02 -19.08 18.05
CA THR A 5 -50.18 -17.89 17.97
C THR A 5 -49.23 -18.03 16.77
N SER A 6 -49.40 -17.20 15.78
CA SER A 6 -48.42 -17.00 14.69
C SER A 6 -47.11 -16.55 15.30
N GLN A 7 -46.16 -17.45 15.41
CA GLN A 7 -44.75 -17.08 15.61
C GLN A 7 -44.27 -16.43 14.31
N ASP A 8 -44.16 -15.14 14.39
CA ASP A 8 -43.43 -14.30 13.41
C ASP A 8 -41.99 -14.78 13.38
N PRO A 9 -41.43 -15.25 12.26
CA PRO A 9 -40.00 -15.49 12.15
C PRO A 9 -39.31 -14.16 11.89
N ALA A 10 -39.41 -13.24 12.88
CA ALA A 10 -38.74 -11.97 12.84
C ALA A 10 -37.23 -12.17 12.92
N SER A 11 -36.57 -12.07 11.75
CA SER A 11 -35.33 -11.35 11.55
C SER A 11 -34.22 -11.58 12.57
N HIS A 12 -33.59 -12.77 12.56
CA HIS A 12 -32.17 -12.83 12.83
C HIS A 12 -31.47 -12.12 11.65
N PRO A 13 -30.81 -10.98 11.84
CA PRO A 13 -29.94 -10.45 10.83
C PRO A 13 -28.87 -11.53 10.62
N LEU A 14 -28.87 -12.17 9.47
CA LEU A 14 -27.85 -13.11 9.02
C LEU A 14 -26.49 -12.45 9.28
N ARG A 15 -25.86 -12.80 10.39
CA ARG A 15 -24.43 -12.57 10.58
C ARG A 15 -23.74 -13.44 9.55
N LEU A 16 -23.65 -12.95 8.31
CA LEU A 16 -22.83 -13.58 7.29
C LEU A 16 -21.45 -13.75 7.91
N SER A 17 -21.03 -15.00 8.08
CA SER A 17 -19.71 -15.30 8.60
C SER A 17 -18.68 -14.65 7.68
N LEU A 18 -17.51 -14.25 8.21
CA LEU A 18 -16.43 -13.66 7.40
C LEU A 18 -16.09 -14.54 6.20
N THR A 19 -16.15 -15.87 6.38
CA THR A 19 -15.94 -16.85 5.31
C THR A 19 -16.93 -16.69 4.15
N HIS A 20 -18.19 -16.40 4.42
CA HIS A 20 -19.18 -16.12 3.37
C HIS A 20 -18.92 -14.81 2.63
N VAL A 21 -18.47 -13.76 3.34
CA VAL A 21 -18.08 -12.48 2.71
C VAL A 21 -16.90 -12.70 1.77
N PHE A 22 -15.83 -13.34 2.23
CA PHE A 22 -14.67 -13.67 1.39
C PHE A 22 -15.03 -14.60 0.23
N ALA A 23 -15.81 -15.64 0.47
CA ALA A 23 -16.24 -16.57 -0.58
C ALA A 23 -17.10 -15.88 -1.66
N SER A 24 -17.93 -14.91 -1.29
CA SER A 24 -18.70 -14.11 -2.26
C SER A 24 -17.81 -13.18 -3.06
N LEU A 25 -16.85 -12.52 -2.43
CA LEU A 25 -15.88 -11.63 -3.07
C LEU A 25 -14.95 -12.39 -4.03
N ILE A 26 -14.48 -13.58 -3.63
CA ILE A 26 -13.66 -14.43 -4.50
C ILE A 26 -14.47 -14.92 -5.71
N ARG A 27 -15.75 -15.29 -5.51
CA ARG A 27 -16.63 -15.66 -6.65
C ARG A 27 -16.85 -14.49 -7.61
N LEU A 28 -16.93 -13.26 -7.10
CA LEU A 28 -17.12 -12.06 -7.87
C LEU A 28 -15.98 -11.84 -8.88
N LEU A 29 -14.74 -11.87 -8.43
CA LEU A 29 -13.57 -11.65 -9.31
C LEU A 29 -12.97 -12.95 -9.87
N GLY A 30 -13.25 -14.10 -9.24
CA GLY A 30 -12.70 -15.42 -9.57
C GLY A 30 -11.46 -15.78 -8.77
N TRP A 31 -11.28 -17.09 -8.53
CA TRP A 31 -10.16 -17.64 -7.75
C TRP A 31 -8.79 -17.24 -8.29
N GLY A 32 -8.64 -17.15 -9.62
CA GLY A 32 -7.39 -16.71 -10.27
C GLY A 32 -7.00 -15.28 -9.98
N TYR A 33 -7.93 -14.44 -9.52
CA TYR A 33 -7.63 -13.03 -9.23
C TYR A 33 -6.60 -12.86 -8.12
N ILE A 34 -6.74 -13.61 -7.02
CA ILE A 34 -5.89 -13.50 -5.84
C ILE A 34 -4.40 -13.75 -6.18
N PRO A 35 -4.01 -14.92 -6.73
CA PRO A 35 -2.61 -15.15 -7.05
C PRO A 35 -2.07 -14.17 -8.11
N ILE A 36 -2.87 -13.81 -9.12
CA ILE A 36 -2.47 -12.83 -10.13
C ILE A 36 -2.22 -11.46 -9.50
N ALA A 37 -3.09 -11.00 -8.59
CA ALA A 37 -2.94 -9.73 -7.90
C ALA A 37 -1.67 -9.71 -7.01
N VAL A 38 -1.39 -10.80 -6.29
CA VAL A 38 -0.18 -10.93 -5.46
C VAL A 38 1.08 -10.90 -6.34
N ILE A 39 1.12 -11.69 -7.41
CA ILE A 39 2.26 -11.73 -8.35
C ILE A 39 2.48 -10.35 -8.98
N ALA A 40 1.42 -9.62 -9.35
CA ALA A 40 1.53 -8.30 -9.95
C ALA A 40 2.12 -7.23 -9.00
N LYS A 41 2.05 -7.42 -7.68
CA LYS A 41 2.62 -6.52 -6.67
C LYS A 41 4.11 -6.77 -6.40
N LEU A 42 4.58 -8.00 -6.56
CA LEU A 42 5.96 -8.41 -6.24
C LEU A 42 7.04 -7.57 -6.93
N PRO A 43 6.97 -7.27 -8.26
CA PRO A 43 8.01 -6.52 -8.94
C PRO A 43 8.27 -5.16 -8.28
N PHE A 44 7.22 -4.48 -7.84
CA PHE A 44 7.33 -3.19 -7.18
C PHE A 44 8.09 -3.28 -5.85
N ALA A 45 7.77 -4.27 -5.02
CA ALA A 45 8.43 -4.49 -3.74
C ALA A 45 9.89 -4.97 -3.89
N MET A 46 10.20 -5.65 -4.99
CA MET A 46 11.55 -6.13 -5.30
C MET A 46 12.44 -5.04 -5.90
N SER A 47 11.89 -4.11 -6.69
CA SER A 47 12.63 -3.22 -7.60
C SER A 47 13.72 -2.42 -6.91
N VAL A 48 13.41 -1.75 -5.79
CA VAL A 48 14.39 -0.90 -5.09
C VAL A 48 15.56 -1.72 -4.54
N VAL A 49 15.27 -2.86 -3.89
CA VAL A 49 16.30 -3.74 -3.32
C VAL A 49 17.10 -4.43 -4.42
N ALA A 50 16.46 -4.88 -5.49
CA ALA A 50 17.12 -5.50 -6.63
C ALA A 50 18.09 -4.51 -7.31
N VAL A 51 17.66 -3.25 -7.51
CA VAL A 51 18.50 -2.17 -8.06
C VAL A 51 19.70 -1.92 -7.15
N MET A 52 19.49 -1.73 -5.84
CA MET A 52 20.57 -1.52 -4.88
C MET A 52 21.57 -2.68 -4.90
N THR A 53 21.09 -3.91 -4.82
CA THR A 53 21.92 -5.13 -4.81
C THR A 53 22.77 -5.23 -6.09
N ALA A 54 22.15 -5.05 -7.26
CA ALA A 54 22.86 -5.20 -8.52
C ALA A 54 23.89 -4.08 -8.74
N VAL A 55 23.53 -2.82 -8.46
CA VAL A 55 24.42 -1.67 -8.65
C VAL A 55 25.59 -1.72 -7.66
N SER A 56 25.33 -1.95 -6.38
CA SER A 56 26.41 -2.04 -5.36
C SER A 56 27.40 -3.16 -5.65
N ALA A 57 26.91 -4.33 -6.07
CA ALA A 57 27.74 -5.49 -6.34
C ALA A 57 28.61 -5.33 -7.60
N LEU A 58 28.08 -4.77 -8.69
CA LEU A 58 28.82 -4.65 -9.95
C LEU A 58 29.66 -3.38 -10.05
N ARG A 59 29.21 -2.29 -9.42
CA ARG A 59 29.92 -1.00 -9.44
C ARG A 59 30.85 -0.79 -8.24
N GLY A 60 30.72 -1.63 -7.19
CA GLY A 60 31.49 -1.46 -5.95
C GLY A 60 31.22 -0.15 -5.22
N SER A 61 30.08 0.53 -5.52
CA SER A 61 29.73 1.86 -5.01
C SER A 61 28.35 1.88 -4.36
N TYR A 62 28.31 1.97 -3.05
CA TYR A 62 27.05 2.17 -2.30
C TYR A 62 26.41 3.53 -2.59
N SER A 63 27.22 4.56 -2.89
CA SER A 63 26.72 5.89 -3.25
C SER A 63 25.96 5.86 -4.57
N GLU A 64 26.49 5.20 -5.61
CA GLU A 64 25.83 5.04 -6.90
C GLU A 64 24.55 4.19 -6.77
N ALA A 65 24.61 3.11 -6.00
CA ALA A 65 23.45 2.26 -5.71
C ALA A 65 22.35 3.03 -4.98
N GLY A 66 22.68 3.78 -3.96
CA GLY A 66 21.75 4.61 -3.21
C GLY A 66 21.14 5.72 -4.07
N ALA A 67 21.95 6.40 -4.89
CA ALA A 67 21.46 7.43 -5.82
C ALA A 67 20.50 6.85 -6.86
N THR A 68 20.81 5.68 -7.42
CA THR A 68 19.93 4.97 -8.36
C THR A 68 18.61 4.59 -7.72
N ALA A 69 18.64 4.01 -6.52
CA ALA A 69 17.45 3.66 -5.75
C ALA A 69 16.60 4.88 -5.37
N ALA A 70 17.24 6.00 -5.01
CA ALA A 70 16.56 7.27 -4.76
C ALA A 70 15.83 7.79 -6.01
N LEU A 71 16.43 7.67 -7.19
CA LEU A 71 15.80 8.05 -8.46
C LEU A 71 14.61 7.14 -8.82
N VAL A 72 14.68 5.84 -8.52
CA VAL A 72 13.50 4.96 -8.61
C VAL A 72 12.37 5.48 -7.72
N GLY A 73 12.68 5.86 -6.47
CA GLY A 73 11.71 6.43 -5.53
C GLY A 73 11.11 7.74 -6.03
N VAL A 74 11.93 8.68 -6.50
CA VAL A 74 11.50 9.98 -7.07
C VAL A 74 10.62 9.76 -8.29
N GLY A 75 11.05 8.90 -9.23
CA GLY A 75 10.25 8.55 -10.41
C GLY A 75 8.87 8.01 -10.03
N THR A 76 8.82 7.09 -9.07
CA THR A 76 7.56 6.53 -8.55
C THR A 76 6.68 7.58 -7.87
N ALA A 77 7.29 8.49 -7.10
CA ALA A 77 6.58 9.57 -6.42
C ALA A 77 5.87 10.52 -7.40
N VAL A 78 6.56 10.87 -8.48
CA VAL A 78 6.01 11.75 -9.53
C VAL A 78 4.96 11.02 -10.36
N SER A 79 5.25 9.79 -10.79
CA SER A 79 4.38 9.05 -11.70
C SER A 79 3.13 8.50 -11.03
N GLY A 80 3.16 8.12 -9.75
CA GLY A 80 2.06 7.41 -9.09
C GLY A 80 0.69 8.07 -9.25
N PRO A 81 0.50 9.33 -8.84
CA PRO A 81 -0.79 10.02 -8.99
C PRO A 81 -1.19 10.21 -10.46
N LEU A 82 -0.21 10.46 -11.35
CA LEU A 82 -0.44 10.65 -12.79
C LEU A 82 -0.91 9.35 -13.44
N LEU A 83 -0.29 8.22 -13.10
CA LEU A 83 -0.66 6.91 -13.60
C LEU A 83 -2.03 6.46 -13.07
N GLY A 84 -2.36 6.82 -11.82
CA GLY A 84 -3.70 6.64 -11.27
C GLY A 84 -4.75 7.44 -12.06
N ALA A 85 -4.46 8.70 -12.38
CA ALA A 85 -5.34 9.55 -13.18
C ALA A 85 -5.48 9.05 -14.64
N ALA A 86 -4.39 8.54 -15.21
CA ALA A 86 -4.39 7.89 -16.51
C ALA A 86 -5.27 6.64 -16.51
N ALA A 87 -5.18 5.82 -15.47
CA ALA A 87 -6.00 4.62 -15.31
C ALA A 87 -7.50 4.94 -15.14
N ASP A 88 -7.85 6.01 -14.39
CA ASP A 88 -9.22 6.48 -14.26
C ASP A 88 -9.78 7.03 -15.59
N ARG A 89 -8.90 7.57 -16.47
CA ARG A 89 -9.32 8.15 -17.75
C ARG A 89 -9.39 7.11 -18.88
N TRP A 90 -8.34 6.30 -19.04
CA TRP A 90 -8.15 5.39 -20.19
C TRP A 90 -8.38 3.93 -19.84
N GLY A 91 -8.71 3.63 -18.58
CA GLY A 91 -8.89 2.29 -18.05
C GLY A 91 -7.59 1.63 -17.61
N GLN A 92 -7.70 0.82 -16.55
CA GLN A 92 -6.53 0.15 -15.97
C GLN A 92 -5.86 -0.81 -16.94
N ARG A 93 -6.61 -1.50 -17.81
CA ARG A 93 -6.06 -2.48 -18.77
C ARG A 93 -5.02 -1.83 -19.68
N THR A 94 -5.39 -0.73 -20.34
CA THR A 94 -4.52 -0.03 -21.29
C THR A 94 -3.27 0.51 -20.60
N VAL A 95 -3.45 1.20 -19.46
CA VAL A 95 -2.34 1.78 -18.72
C VAL A 95 -1.38 0.72 -18.21
N LEU A 96 -1.88 -0.38 -17.64
CA LEU A 96 -1.04 -1.47 -17.14
C LEU A 96 -0.25 -2.17 -18.25
N LEU A 97 -0.82 -2.37 -19.44
CA LEU A 97 -0.10 -2.98 -20.56
C LEU A 97 1.05 -2.08 -21.04
N ILE A 98 0.80 -0.77 -21.18
CA ILE A 98 1.85 0.19 -21.56
C ILE A 98 2.96 0.21 -20.52
N LEU A 99 2.59 0.34 -19.23
CA LEU A 99 3.55 0.38 -18.14
C LEU A 99 4.29 -0.94 -17.96
N GLY A 100 3.61 -2.08 -18.13
CA GLY A 100 4.23 -3.40 -18.08
C GLY A 100 5.37 -3.53 -19.07
N VAL A 101 5.14 -3.12 -20.33
CA VAL A 101 6.18 -3.13 -21.37
C VAL A 101 7.29 -2.13 -21.05
N ALA A 102 6.94 -0.88 -20.73
CA ALA A 102 7.90 0.19 -20.47
C ALA A 102 8.79 -0.12 -19.25
N ASN A 103 8.20 -0.61 -18.16
CA ASN A 103 8.95 -0.95 -16.94
C ASN A 103 9.82 -2.18 -17.13
N THR A 104 9.33 -3.21 -17.84
CA THR A 104 10.15 -4.37 -18.22
C THR A 104 11.35 -3.94 -19.05
N ALA A 105 11.16 -3.07 -20.03
CA ALA A 105 12.26 -2.54 -20.84
C ALA A 105 13.25 -1.72 -20.00
N ALA A 106 12.79 -0.90 -19.05
CA ALA A 106 13.65 -0.13 -18.15
C ALA A 106 14.47 -1.03 -17.23
N LEU A 107 13.87 -2.08 -16.64
CA LEU A 107 14.56 -3.06 -15.80
C LEU A 107 15.62 -3.85 -16.59
N LEU A 108 15.29 -4.34 -17.78
CA LEU A 108 16.24 -5.02 -18.66
C LEU A 108 17.32 -4.06 -19.17
N GLY A 109 16.96 -2.80 -19.41
CA GLY A 109 17.90 -1.74 -19.75
C GLY A 109 18.93 -1.49 -18.65
N LEU A 110 18.52 -1.47 -17.37
CA LEU A 110 19.43 -1.40 -16.24
C LEU A 110 20.34 -2.62 -16.16
N ALA A 111 19.79 -3.83 -16.29
CA ALA A 111 20.57 -5.06 -16.29
C ALA A 111 21.62 -5.06 -17.40
N TRP A 112 21.24 -4.65 -18.60
CA TRP A 112 22.17 -4.50 -19.73
C TRP A 112 23.23 -3.41 -19.46
N ALA A 113 22.84 -2.25 -18.96
CA ALA A 113 23.76 -1.15 -18.66
C ALA A 113 24.82 -1.55 -17.63
N LEU A 114 24.43 -2.33 -16.60
CA LEU A 114 25.35 -2.87 -15.59
C LEU A 114 26.33 -3.89 -16.19
N LEU A 115 25.86 -4.79 -17.04
CA LEU A 115 26.70 -5.81 -17.67
C LEU A 115 27.62 -5.24 -18.74
N ALA A 116 27.22 -4.13 -19.39
CA ALA A 116 28.01 -3.42 -20.40
C ALA A 116 28.95 -2.37 -19.78
N ASP A 117 29.03 -2.29 -18.45
CA ASP A 117 29.81 -1.28 -17.72
C ASP A 117 29.53 0.18 -18.20
N ALA A 118 28.25 0.47 -18.41
CA ALA A 118 27.81 1.77 -18.89
C ALA A 118 28.12 2.89 -17.88
N THR A 119 28.13 4.14 -18.32
CA THR A 119 28.40 5.30 -17.46
C THR A 119 27.37 5.44 -16.34
N THR A 120 27.75 6.03 -15.21
CA THR A 120 26.87 6.34 -14.07
C THR A 120 25.61 7.08 -14.50
N SER A 121 25.71 8.01 -15.47
CA SER A 121 24.55 8.75 -15.98
C SER A 121 23.49 7.82 -16.62
N VAL A 122 23.89 6.77 -17.32
CA VAL A 122 22.98 5.76 -17.90
C VAL A 122 22.31 4.96 -16.80
N ILE A 123 23.06 4.53 -15.77
CA ILE A 123 22.53 3.77 -14.63
C ILE A 123 21.51 4.62 -13.86
N LEU A 124 21.82 5.87 -13.56
CA LEU A 124 20.91 6.79 -12.87
C LEU A 124 19.66 7.08 -13.71
N THR A 125 19.80 7.27 -15.03
CA THR A 125 18.66 7.49 -15.93
C THR A 125 17.76 6.27 -16.00
N THR A 126 18.31 5.06 -16.09
CA THR A 126 17.51 3.83 -16.06
C THR A 126 16.81 3.64 -14.74
N GLY A 127 17.44 3.98 -13.61
CA GLY A 127 16.79 4.02 -12.29
C GLY A 127 15.57 4.95 -12.26
N LEU A 128 15.70 6.16 -12.77
CA LEU A 128 14.59 7.11 -12.90
C LEU A 128 13.47 6.55 -13.79
N LEU A 129 13.82 5.94 -14.94
CA LEU A 129 12.83 5.33 -15.85
C LEU A 129 12.10 4.15 -15.20
N ILE A 130 12.78 3.31 -14.43
CA ILE A 130 12.15 2.24 -13.65
C ILE A 130 11.08 2.82 -12.73
N GLY A 131 11.39 3.90 -12.00
CA GLY A 131 10.44 4.57 -11.12
C GLY A 131 9.27 5.22 -11.87
N LEU A 132 9.55 5.96 -12.94
CA LEU A 132 8.53 6.65 -13.73
C LEU A 132 7.54 5.68 -14.41
N THR A 133 8.00 4.50 -14.76
CA THR A 133 7.19 3.48 -15.44
C THR A 133 6.63 2.43 -14.49
N ALA A 134 6.94 2.49 -13.19
CA ALA A 134 6.54 1.49 -12.20
C ALA A 134 5.02 1.30 -12.17
N PRO A 135 4.50 0.10 -12.50
CA PRO A 135 3.06 -0.15 -12.43
C PRO A 135 2.56 -0.07 -10.99
N GLN A 136 1.55 0.76 -10.76
CA GLN A 136 0.95 0.96 -9.42
C GLN A 136 -0.04 -0.18 -9.10
N ALA A 137 0.45 -1.44 -9.10
CA ALA A 137 -0.40 -2.62 -9.01
C ALA A 137 -1.25 -2.62 -7.72
N SER A 138 -0.68 -2.33 -6.55
CA SER A 138 -1.41 -2.33 -5.28
C SER A 138 -2.59 -1.34 -5.27
N SER A 139 -2.41 -0.13 -5.81
CA SER A 139 -3.48 0.86 -5.90
C SER A 139 -4.57 0.45 -6.89
N MET A 140 -4.18 -0.17 -8.00
CA MET A 140 -5.09 -0.63 -9.04
C MET A 140 -5.86 -1.89 -8.62
N VAL A 141 -5.24 -2.80 -7.87
CA VAL A 141 -5.91 -3.95 -7.26
C VAL A 141 -6.98 -3.47 -6.28
N ARG A 142 -6.65 -2.55 -5.36
CA ARG A 142 -7.62 -1.98 -4.41
C ARG A 142 -8.78 -1.29 -5.10
N SER A 143 -8.50 -0.40 -6.04
CA SER A 143 -9.57 0.30 -6.76
C SER A 143 -10.45 -0.66 -7.55
N ARG A 144 -9.91 -1.72 -8.14
CA ARG A 144 -10.68 -2.75 -8.87
C ARG A 144 -11.62 -3.51 -7.96
N TRP A 145 -11.17 -3.88 -6.74
CA TRP A 145 -12.02 -4.46 -5.72
C TRP A 145 -13.17 -3.54 -5.31
N LEU A 146 -12.85 -2.27 -5.03
CA LEU A 146 -13.85 -1.30 -4.58
C LEU A 146 -14.90 -1.02 -5.66
N LEU A 147 -14.47 -0.89 -6.91
CA LEU A 147 -15.38 -0.72 -8.05
C LEU A 147 -16.28 -1.95 -8.26
N ALA A 148 -15.74 -3.16 -8.09
CA ALA A 148 -16.53 -4.38 -8.17
C ALA A 148 -17.55 -4.49 -7.02
N ILE A 149 -17.16 -4.12 -5.80
CA ILE A 149 -18.07 -4.08 -4.65
C ILE A 149 -19.20 -3.06 -4.88
N ASP A 150 -18.88 -1.89 -5.40
CA ASP A 150 -19.89 -0.86 -5.67
C ASP A 150 -20.88 -1.30 -6.76
N ALA A 151 -20.41 -2.04 -7.76
CA ALA A 151 -21.24 -2.52 -8.85
C ALA A 151 -22.16 -3.70 -8.47
N GLU A 152 -21.66 -4.65 -7.66
CA GLU A 152 -22.28 -5.97 -7.51
C GLU A 152 -22.78 -6.28 -6.10
N VAL A 153 -22.29 -5.56 -5.06
CA VAL A 153 -22.63 -5.86 -3.67
C VAL A 153 -23.78 -4.97 -3.19
N PRO A 154 -24.83 -5.53 -2.56
CA PRO A 154 -25.92 -4.76 -1.98
C PRO A 154 -25.42 -3.72 -0.98
N VAL A 155 -26.03 -2.52 -0.98
CA VAL A 155 -25.65 -1.35 -0.18
C VAL A 155 -25.47 -1.70 1.31
N ALA A 156 -26.35 -2.52 1.86
CA ALA A 156 -26.31 -2.95 3.27
C ALA A 156 -25.01 -3.72 3.64
N SER A 157 -24.37 -4.40 2.66
CA SER A 157 -23.18 -5.23 2.90
C SER A 157 -21.89 -4.57 2.41
N ARG A 158 -21.96 -3.44 1.67
CA ARG A 158 -20.79 -2.77 1.07
C ARG A 158 -19.73 -2.38 2.09
N SER A 159 -20.13 -1.77 3.20
CA SER A 159 -19.19 -1.33 4.26
C SER A 159 -18.35 -2.49 4.79
N ARG A 160 -18.98 -3.63 5.07
CA ARG A 160 -18.31 -4.83 5.57
C ARG A 160 -17.40 -5.45 4.51
N SER A 161 -17.88 -5.56 3.27
CA SER A 161 -17.09 -6.08 2.15
C SER A 161 -15.87 -5.20 1.86
N THR A 162 -16.03 -3.87 1.89
CA THR A 162 -14.92 -2.91 1.75
C THR A 162 -13.89 -3.09 2.86
N SER A 163 -14.32 -3.19 4.12
CA SER A 163 -13.40 -3.41 5.25
C SER A 163 -12.64 -4.73 5.10
N ALA A 164 -13.32 -5.80 4.71
CA ALA A 164 -12.69 -7.10 4.49
C ALA A 164 -11.61 -7.07 3.40
N VAL A 165 -11.93 -6.46 2.26
CA VAL A 165 -11.00 -6.32 1.14
C VAL A 165 -9.81 -5.44 1.52
N LEU A 166 -10.03 -4.28 2.12
CA LEU A 166 -8.95 -3.37 2.49
C LEU A 166 -8.04 -3.99 3.56
N SER A 167 -8.59 -4.79 4.49
CA SER A 167 -7.79 -5.55 5.45
C SER A 167 -6.94 -6.61 4.77
N TYR A 168 -7.52 -7.38 3.85
CA TYR A 168 -6.81 -8.38 3.06
C TYR A 168 -5.69 -7.74 2.21
N GLU A 169 -6.00 -6.65 1.51
CA GLU A 169 -5.04 -5.96 0.66
C GLU A 169 -3.87 -5.36 1.47
N SER A 170 -4.16 -4.79 2.64
CA SER A 170 -3.11 -4.26 3.53
C SER A 170 -2.20 -5.37 4.02
N MET A 171 -2.75 -6.50 4.48
CA MET A 171 -1.96 -7.68 4.87
C MET A 171 -1.10 -8.18 3.69
N THR A 172 -1.70 -8.28 2.50
CA THR A 172 -0.99 -8.78 1.31
C THR A 172 0.16 -7.86 0.91
N ASP A 173 -0.03 -6.54 1.00
CA ASP A 173 1.03 -5.59 0.70
C ASP A 173 2.18 -5.69 1.70
N GLU A 174 1.89 -5.81 3.00
CA GLU A 174 2.94 -6.01 4.02
C GLU A 174 3.74 -7.29 3.76
N LEU A 175 3.05 -8.40 3.51
CA LEU A 175 3.73 -9.65 3.16
C LEU A 175 4.58 -9.50 1.90
N THR A 176 4.08 -8.79 0.89
CA THR A 176 4.81 -8.54 -0.36
C THR A 176 6.08 -7.72 -0.10
N PHE A 177 6.01 -6.70 0.76
CA PHE A 177 7.19 -5.90 1.15
C PHE A 177 8.19 -6.66 2.00
N VAL A 178 7.75 -7.63 2.80
CA VAL A 178 8.66 -8.51 3.55
C VAL A 178 9.30 -9.56 2.64
N PHE A 179 8.52 -10.23 1.81
CA PHE A 179 9.01 -11.30 0.94
C PHE A 179 9.77 -10.79 -0.28
N GLY A 180 9.48 -9.58 -0.78
CA GLY A 180 10.19 -8.98 -1.92
C GLY A 180 11.71 -8.97 -1.73
N PRO A 181 12.26 -8.36 -0.68
CA PRO A 181 13.69 -8.38 -0.38
C PRO A 181 14.26 -9.79 -0.18
N VAL A 182 13.51 -10.71 0.45
CA VAL A 182 13.93 -12.11 0.63
C VAL A 182 14.10 -12.80 -0.71
N ILE A 183 13.16 -12.63 -1.63
CA ILE A 183 13.24 -13.18 -3.00
C ILE A 183 14.45 -12.61 -3.73
N VAL A 184 14.72 -11.31 -3.58
CA VAL A 184 15.90 -10.66 -4.16
C VAL A 184 17.19 -11.28 -3.62
N GLY A 185 17.30 -11.44 -2.30
CA GLY A 185 18.50 -12.05 -1.66
C GLY A 185 18.73 -13.49 -2.13
N VAL A 186 17.69 -14.32 -2.11
CA VAL A 186 17.78 -15.71 -2.58
C VAL A 186 18.17 -15.76 -4.06
N ALA A 187 17.57 -14.95 -4.91
CA ALA A 187 17.88 -14.91 -6.33
C ALA A 187 19.33 -14.46 -6.58
N ALA A 188 19.80 -13.43 -5.87
CA ALA A 188 21.17 -12.94 -6.00
C ALA A 188 22.20 -13.99 -5.64
N VAL A 189 21.98 -14.77 -4.58
CA VAL A 189 22.86 -15.87 -4.15
C VAL A 189 22.81 -17.04 -5.12
N ALA A 190 21.61 -17.42 -5.59
CA ALA A 190 21.43 -18.61 -6.43
C ALA A 190 21.85 -18.40 -7.89
N TRP A 191 21.62 -17.21 -8.47
CA TRP A 191 21.78 -16.96 -9.90
C TRP A 191 22.61 -15.70 -10.23
N GLY A 192 23.26 -15.10 -9.22
CA GLY A 192 24.10 -13.91 -9.39
C GLY A 192 23.34 -12.59 -9.20
N THR A 193 24.11 -11.53 -8.98
CA THR A 193 23.61 -10.23 -8.46
C THR A 193 22.71 -9.45 -9.42
N VAL A 194 22.72 -9.74 -10.72
CA VAL A 194 21.81 -9.12 -11.72
C VAL A 194 20.48 -9.86 -11.82
N SER A 195 20.46 -11.14 -11.41
CA SER A 195 19.28 -12.00 -11.55
C SER A 195 18.00 -11.43 -10.87
N PRO A 196 18.05 -10.72 -9.74
CA PRO A 196 16.86 -10.12 -9.14
C PRO A 196 16.23 -9.03 -10.01
N VAL A 197 17.05 -8.25 -10.74
CA VAL A 197 16.56 -7.21 -11.66
C VAL A 197 15.86 -7.87 -12.86
N VAL A 198 16.46 -8.91 -13.42
CA VAL A 198 15.87 -9.71 -14.51
C VAL A 198 14.61 -10.42 -14.02
N GLY A 199 14.63 -11.00 -12.81
CA GLY A 199 13.46 -11.61 -12.18
C GLY A 199 12.31 -10.63 -12.00
N ALA A 200 12.59 -9.42 -11.54
CA ALA A 200 11.60 -8.34 -11.44
C ALA A 200 11.04 -7.97 -12.83
N ALA A 201 11.87 -7.91 -13.87
CA ALA A 201 11.43 -7.66 -15.24
C ALA A 201 10.48 -8.77 -15.75
N VAL A 202 10.82 -10.03 -15.54
CA VAL A 202 9.96 -11.17 -15.91
C VAL A 202 8.64 -11.15 -15.16
N LEU A 203 8.68 -10.93 -13.84
CA LEU A 203 7.46 -10.82 -13.02
C LEU A 203 6.61 -9.62 -13.43
N THR A 204 7.22 -8.49 -13.84
CA THR A 204 6.49 -7.34 -14.40
C THR A 204 5.83 -7.73 -15.70
N ALA A 205 6.57 -8.31 -16.65
CA ALA A 205 6.03 -8.70 -17.95
C ALA A 205 4.87 -9.69 -17.83
N VAL A 206 5.02 -10.73 -17.01
CA VAL A 206 4.02 -11.78 -16.84
C VAL A 206 2.90 -11.35 -15.88
N GLY A 207 3.24 -10.90 -14.70
CA GLY A 207 2.27 -10.59 -13.63
C GLY A 207 1.40 -9.39 -13.96
N ILE A 208 2.00 -8.30 -14.45
CA ILE A 208 1.24 -7.10 -14.85
C ILE A 208 0.37 -7.38 -16.07
N THR A 209 0.88 -8.13 -17.05
CA THR A 209 0.08 -8.50 -18.24
C THR A 209 -1.08 -9.41 -17.84
N ALA A 210 -0.85 -10.42 -17.01
CA ALA A 210 -1.91 -11.30 -16.51
C ALA A 210 -2.98 -10.52 -15.75
N PHE A 211 -2.56 -9.58 -14.87
CA PHE A 211 -3.47 -8.72 -14.13
C PHE A 211 -4.24 -7.76 -15.06
N ALA A 212 -3.58 -7.17 -16.05
CA ALA A 212 -4.21 -6.27 -17.02
C ALA A 212 -5.29 -6.99 -17.86
N LEU A 213 -5.02 -8.22 -18.27
CA LEU A 213 -5.93 -9.01 -19.12
C LEU A 213 -7.00 -9.77 -18.34
N HIS A 214 -6.87 -9.86 -17.00
CA HIS A 214 -7.84 -10.57 -16.18
C HIS A 214 -9.24 -9.97 -16.32
N ARG A 215 -10.28 -10.82 -16.32
CA ARG A 215 -11.69 -10.42 -16.49
C ARG A 215 -12.14 -9.30 -15.55
N SER A 216 -11.54 -9.20 -14.37
CA SER A 216 -11.85 -8.13 -13.41
C SER A 216 -11.56 -6.72 -13.92
N ALA A 217 -10.77 -6.56 -15.01
CA ALA A 217 -10.53 -5.28 -15.65
C ALA A 217 -11.83 -4.61 -16.16
N GLN A 218 -12.90 -5.40 -16.37
CA GLN A 218 -14.21 -4.87 -16.74
C GLN A 218 -14.81 -3.87 -15.74
N TYR A 219 -14.45 -3.96 -14.46
CA TYR A 219 -14.91 -3.03 -13.43
C TYR A 219 -14.14 -1.69 -13.44
N ALA A 220 -12.93 -1.69 -13.99
CA ALA A 220 -12.04 -0.52 -14.03
C ALA A 220 -11.81 -0.04 -15.48
N GLN A 221 -12.86 0.02 -16.29
CA GLN A 221 -12.82 0.59 -17.65
C GLN A 221 -12.73 2.11 -17.55
N GLY A 222 -11.94 2.71 -18.44
CA GLY A 222 -11.83 4.15 -18.53
C GLY A 222 -13.12 4.78 -19.06
N ARG A 223 -13.27 6.07 -18.81
CA ARG A 223 -14.43 6.88 -19.27
C ARG A 223 -14.53 6.97 -20.80
N THR A 224 -13.46 6.67 -21.51
CA THR A 224 -13.40 6.76 -22.97
C THR A 224 -13.87 5.49 -23.68
N ASP A 225 -14.20 4.44 -22.93
CA ASP A 225 -14.59 3.13 -23.50
C ASP A 225 -15.95 2.69 -22.92
N PRO A 226 -17.08 3.29 -23.37
CA PRO A 226 -18.41 2.85 -22.97
C PRO A 226 -18.71 1.50 -23.65
N ARG A 227 -19.12 0.51 -22.86
CA ARG A 227 -19.59 -0.78 -23.39
C ARG A 227 -20.67 -0.57 -24.45
N PRO A 228 -20.54 -1.15 -25.67
CA PRO A 228 -21.67 -1.27 -26.60
C PRO A 228 -22.72 -2.20 -25.98
N GLY A 229 -23.91 -1.65 -25.68
CA GLY A 229 -25.08 -2.45 -25.26
C GLY A 229 -25.56 -2.29 -23.82
N THR A 230 -24.91 -1.52 -22.98
CA THR A 230 -25.48 -1.10 -21.70
C THR A 230 -26.15 0.28 -21.86
N SER A 231 -27.47 0.31 -21.81
CA SER A 231 -28.21 1.57 -21.70
C SER A 231 -27.68 2.37 -20.51
N PRO A 232 -27.51 3.71 -20.64
CA PRO A 232 -27.01 4.53 -19.55
C PRO A 232 -28.11 4.73 -18.49
N GLN A 233 -28.27 3.72 -17.63
CA GLN A 233 -29.11 3.81 -16.42
C GLN A 233 -28.24 3.90 -15.15
N GLY A 234 -27.21 4.71 -15.20
CA GLY A 234 -26.36 5.09 -14.09
C GLY A 234 -25.49 6.27 -14.51
N PRO A 235 -24.89 7.03 -13.61
CA PRO A 235 -24.15 8.25 -13.94
C PRO A 235 -22.80 7.98 -14.67
N ALA A 236 -22.78 7.07 -15.64
CA ALA A 236 -21.60 6.70 -16.43
C ALA A 236 -21.15 7.78 -17.44
N THR A 237 -21.92 8.85 -17.58
CA THR A 237 -21.56 10.05 -18.37
C THR A 237 -21.22 11.26 -17.50
N ALA A 238 -21.16 11.10 -16.17
CA ALA A 238 -20.75 12.19 -15.32
C ALA A 238 -19.27 12.48 -15.59
N GLU A 239 -18.96 13.68 -16.07
CA GLU A 239 -17.61 14.22 -16.13
C GLU A 239 -16.89 13.92 -14.82
N ALA A 240 -15.61 13.47 -14.92
CA ALA A 240 -14.85 13.29 -13.69
C ALA A 240 -14.87 14.58 -12.89
N ALA A 241 -15.10 14.43 -11.62
CA ALA A 241 -15.01 15.55 -10.70
C ALA A 241 -13.72 16.35 -10.92
N PRO A 242 -13.76 17.70 -10.82
CA PRO A 242 -12.59 18.54 -11.03
C PRO A 242 -11.36 18.04 -10.23
N ALA A 243 -10.17 18.09 -10.82
CA ALA A 243 -8.93 17.68 -10.15
C ALA A 243 -8.67 18.46 -8.86
N ALA A 244 -9.16 19.69 -8.76
CA ALA A 244 -9.09 20.50 -7.55
C ALA A 244 -9.71 19.82 -6.31
N LEU A 245 -10.66 18.91 -6.48
CA LEU A 245 -11.25 18.16 -5.38
C LEU A 245 -10.29 17.14 -4.73
N LEU A 246 -9.24 16.73 -5.43
CA LEU A 246 -8.18 15.90 -4.88
C LEU A 246 -7.37 16.63 -3.79
N PHE A 247 -7.32 17.97 -3.87
CA PHE A 247 -6.58 18.81 -2.91
C PHE A 247 -7.41 19.22 -1.69
N ARG A 248 -8.63 18.69 -1.54
CA ARG A 248 -9.42 18.92 -0.33
C ARG A 248 -8.78 18.26 0.89
N PRO A 249 -8.83 18.89 2.08
CA PRO A 249 -8.24 18.34 3.30
C PRO A 249 -8.72 16.92 3.64
N VAL A 250 -9.99 16.59 3.32
CA VAL A 250 -10.55 15.24 3.55
C VAL A 250 -9.88 14.14 2.71
N VAL A 251 -9.23 14.50 1.59
CA VAL A 251 -8.43 13.61 0.75
C VAL A 251 -6.95 13.68 1.12
N LEU A 252 -6.40 14.90 1.30
CA LEU A 252 -4.97 15.09 1.56
C LEU A 252 -4.54 14.63 2.95
N LEU A 253 -5.39 14.76 3.97
CA LEU A 253 -5.04 14.31 5.32
C LEU A 253 -4.80 12.80 5.40
N PRO A 254 -5.65 11.92 4.83
CA PRO A 254 -5.33 10.49 4.72
C PRO A 254 -4.04 10.20 3.92
N VAL A 255 -3.80 10.94 2.82
CA VAL A 255 -2.55 10.82 2.04
C VAL A 255 -1.34 11.20 2.91
N GLY A 256 -1.42 12.31 3.64
CA GLY A 256 -0.41 12.71 4.64
C GLY A 256 -0.21 11.64 5.72
N GLY A 257 -1.29 11.01 6.21
CA GLY A 257 -1.24 9.88 7.13
C GLY A 257 -0.47 8.69 6.54
N MET A 258 -0.69 8.37 5.26
CA MET A 258 0.08 7.33 4.57
C MET A 258 1.56 7.71 4.41
N THR A 259 1.86 8.99 4.16
CA THR A 259 3.24 9.47 4.13
C THR A 259 3.90 9.33 5.50
N CYS A 260 3.18 9.60 6.60
CA CYS A 260 3.69 9.35 7.96
C CYS A 260 3.96 7.87 8.23
N ILE A 261 3.11 6.97 7.73
CA ILE A 261 3.36 5.52 7.82
C ILE A 261 4.61 5.15 7.00
N GLY A 262 4.81 5.75 5.84
CA GLY A 262 6.04 5.60 5.07
C GLY A 262 7.27 6.09 5.84
N LEU A 263 7.20 7.30 6.42
CA LEU A 263 8.25 7.84 7.30
C LEU A 263 8.57 6.89 8.45
N PHE A 264 7.55 6.33 9.07
CA PHE A 264 7.68 5.33 10.12
C PHE A 264 8.40 4.06 9.63
N PHE A 265 8.02 3.50 8.49
CA PHE A 265 8.66 2.31 7.94
C PHE A 265 10.14 2.51 7.62
N GLY A 266 10.48 3.62 6.97
CA GLY A 266 11.86 3.91 6.59
C GLY A 266 12.75 4.17 7.82
N SER A 267 12.29 5.00 8.76
CA SER A 267 13.05 5.29 9.99
C SER A 267 13.21 4.06 10.88
N THR A 268 12.17 3.21 10.99
CA THR A 268 12.23 1.97 11.77
C THR A 268 13.25 1.00 11.16
N LEU A 269 13.21 0.77 9.85
CA LEU A 269 14.14 -0.15 9.19
C LEU A 269 15.58 0.33 9.35
N THR A 270 15.84 1.61 9.08
CA THR A 270 17.20 2.19 9.14
C THR A 270 17.76 2.16 10.56
N SER A 271 16.98 2.58 11.57
CA SER A 271 17.43 2.57 12.97
C SER A 271 17.57 1.15 13.55
N LEU A 272 16.72 0.22 13.12
CA LEU A 272 16.82 -1.19 13.50
C LEU A 272 18.08 -1.84 12.93
N THR A 273 18.42 -1.53 11.66
CA THR A 273 19.66 -2.01 11.03
C THR A 273 20.86 -1.52 11.81
N ALA A 274 20.93 -0.23 12.12
CA ALA A 274 22.02 0.35 12.89
C ALA A 274 22.13 -0.27 14.30
N PHE A 275 21.02 -0.56 14.98
CA PHE A 275 21.03 -1.26 16.26
C PHE A 275 21.57 -2.70 16.12
N MET A 276 21.12 -3.45 15.11
CA MET A 276 21.56 -4.82 14.88
C MET A 276 23.04 -4.91 14.49
N GLU A 277 23.57 -3.89 13.81
CA GLU A 277 25.01 -3.76 13.55
C GLU A 277 25.82 -3.65 14.85
N THR A 278 25.32 -2.92 15.87
CA THR A 278 25.99 -2.86 17.18
C THR A 278 26.07 -4.21 17.88
N LEU A 279 25.19 -5.15 17.54
CA LEU A 279 25.18 -6.52 18.05
C LEU A 279 25.97 -7.49 17.16
N GLY A 280 26.54 -7.04 16.04
CA GLY A 280 27.18 -7.90 15.04
C GLY A 280 26.20 -8.84 14.31
N GLN A 281 24.91 -8.50 14.27
CA GLN A 281 23.82 -9.32 13.72
C GLN A 281 23.01 -8.57 12.64
N ALA A 282 23.65 -7.74 11.84
CA ALA A 282 22.99 -6.94 10.79
C ALA A 282 22.10 -7.80 9.86
N ASP A 283 22.52 -9.04 9.55
CA ASP A 283 21.78 -9.99 8.71
C ASP A 283 20.40 -10.38 9.30
N ALA A 284 20.23 -10.31 10.62
CA ALA A 284 18.98 -10.64 11.29
C ALA A 284 17.96 -9.47 11.31
N THR A 285 18.33 -8.26 10.84
CA THR A 285 17.44 -7.09 10.80
C THR A 285 16.14 -7.39 10.09
N GLY A 286 16.19 -8.08 8.95
CA GLY A 286 15.00 -8.43 8.17
C GLY A 286 14.03 -9.34 8.94
N ILE A 287 14.54 -10.25 9.77
CA ILE A 287 13.71 -11.15 10.60
C ILE A 287 12.98 -10.34 11.67
N LEU A 288 13.70 -9.45 12.37
CA LEU A 288 13.09 -8.59 13.38
C LEU A 288 12.05 -7.64 12.79
N TYR A 289 12.37 -7.03 11.67
CA TYR A 289 11.40 -6.18 10.94
C TYR A 289 10.18 -6.99 10.50
N GLY A 290 10.37 -8.25 10.09
CA GLY A 290 9.31 -9.19 9.77
C GLY A 290 8.37 -9.48 10.95
N VAL A 291 8.85 -9.49 12.19
CA VAL A 291 8.02 -9.63 13.40
C VAL A 291 6.98 -8.51 13.49
N MET A 292 7.38 -7.26 13.22
CA MET A 292 6.45 -6.13 13.14
C MET A 292 5.42 -6.34 12.02
N GLY A 293 5.88 -6.78 10.83
CA GLY A 293 5.00 -7.04 9.68
C GLY A 293 3.97 -8.13 9.96
N VAL A 294 4.35 -9.23 10.63
CA VAL A 294 3.40 -10.28 11.03
C VAL A 294 2.36 -9.75 12.03
N GLY A 295 2.79 -9.01 13.04
CA GLY A 295 1.88 -8.36 14.01
C GLY A 295 0.90 -7.41 13.31
N SER A 296 1.41 -6.59 12.38
CA SER A 296 0.63 -5.67 11.58
C SER A 296 -0.40 -6.38 10.69
N ALA A 297 0.01 -7.42 9.97
CA ALA A 297 -0.86 -8.20 9.10
C ALA A 297 -2.03 -8.87 9.87
N ILE A 298 -1.74 -9.47 11.03
CA ILE A 298 -2.76 -10.09 11.89
C ILE A 298 -3.75 -9.03 12.40
N CYS A 299 -3.25 -7.89 12.88
CA CYS A 299 -4.10 -6.82 13.39
C CYS A 299 -4.87 -6.10 12.28
N ALA A 300 -4.31 -5.96 11.07
CA ALA A 300 -5.03 -5.45 9.90
C ALA A 300 -6.24 -6.32 9.56
N LEU A 301 -6.08 -7.65 9.57
CA LEU A 301 -7.20 -8.58 9.35
C LEU A 301 -8.28 -8.47 10.44
N SER A 302 -7.88 -8.22 11.69
CA SER A 302 -8.83 -8.07 12.79
C SER A 302 -9.76 -6.87 12.66
N VAL A 303 -9.42 -5.87 11.82
CA VAL A 303 -10.27 -4.69 11.56
C VAL A 303 -11.65 -5.07 11.04
N VAL A 304 -11.77 -6.20 10.34
CA VAL A 304 -13.05 -6.70 9.80
C VAL A 304 -14.07 -7.02 10.90
N VAL A 305 -13.59 -7.46 12.07
CA VAL A 305 -14.47 -7.83 13.21
C VAL A 305 -14.80 -6.65 14.12
N LEU A 306 -14.21 -5.47 13.87
CA LEU A 306 -14.48 -4.28 14.67
C LEU A 306 -15.95 -3.83 14.47
N PRO A 307 -16.63 -3.41 15.56
CA PRO A 307 -18.00 -2.91 15.48
C PRO A 307 -18.13 -1.71 14.53
N GLU A 308 -19.21 -1.62 13.78
CA GLU A 308 -19.50 -0.46 12.91
C GLU A 308 -19.65 0.85 13.70
N ALA A 309 -20.03 0.75 14.98
CA ALA A 309 -20.06 1.89 15.91
C ALA A 309 -18.68 2.51 16.12
N PHE A 310 -17.59 1.76 15.93
CA PHE A 310 -16.23 2.27 16.03
C PHE A 310 -15.87 3.04 14.75
N ARG A 311 -16.15 4.34 14.76
CA ARG A 311 -16.03 5.24 13.62
C ARG A 311 -14.59 5.33 13.12
N LEU A 312 -14.40 5.47 11.80
CA LEU A 312 -13.08 5.56 11.16
C LEU A 312 -12.16 6.64 11.78
N ARG A 313 -12.72 7.79 12.19
CA ARG A 313 -11.97 8.85 12.87
C ARG A 313 -11.37 8.39 14.20
N ALA A 314 -12.16 7.67 15.00
CA ALA A 314 -11.69 7.13 16.28
C ALA A 314 -10.71 5.97 16.04
N ARG A 315 -10.94 5.14 15.02
CA ARG A 315 -9.99 4.08 14.63
C ARG A 315 -8.61 4.66 14.28
N TRP A 316 -8.56 5.71 13.44
CA TRP A 316 -7.30 6.37 13.11
C TRP A 316 -6.56 6.82 14.37
N LEU A 317 -7.21 7.57 15.27
CA LEU A 317 -6.59 8.09 16.49
C LEU A 317 -6.12 6.96 17.42
N VAL A 318 -6.95 5.96 17.67
CA VAL A 318 -6.62 4.84 18.57
C VAL A 318 -5.40 4.08 18.05
N PHE A 319 -5.40 3.68 16.77
CA PHE A 319 -4.33 2.89 16.21
C PHE A 319 -3.05 3.72 15.97
N ALA A 320 -3.16 5.00 15.60
CA ALA A 320 -2.02 5.91 15.55
C ALA A 320 -1.38 6.12 16.93
N THR A 321 -2.18 6.26 17.98
CA THR A 321 -1.68 6.37 19.35
C THR A 321 -1.01 5.08 19.82
N LEU A 322 -1.56 3.93 19.44
CA LEU A 322 -0.93 2.62 19.71
C LEU A 322 0.41 2.49 19.00
N THR A 323 0.49 2.90 17.73
CA THR A 323 1.76 2.94 16.98
C THR A 323 2.77 3.85 17.69
N LEU A 324 2.36 5.06 18.08
CA LEU A 324 3.22 6.00 18.80
C LEU A 324 3.70 5.41 20.14
N ALA A 325 2.83 4.77 20.91
CA ALA A 325 3.21 4.12 22.17
C ALA A 325 4.29 3.04 21.95
N GLY A 326 4.13 2.21 20.91
CA GLY A 326 5.16 1.24 20.52
C GLY A 326 6.47 1.93 20.12
N CYS A 327 6.41 3.03 19.35
CA CYS A 327 7.59 3.82 18.99
C CYS A 327 8.30 4.42 20.19
N LEU A 328 7.57 4.93 21.17
CA LEU A 328 8.17 5.44 22.41
C LEU A 328 8.83 4.32 23.24
N LEU A 329 8.23 3.13 23.28
CA LEU A 329 8.87 1.97 23.89
C LEU A 329 10.14 1.56 23.11
N TYR A 330 10.12 1.64 21.77
CA TYR A 330 11.25 1.37 20.90
C TYR A 330 12.45 2.28 21.22
N THR A 331 12.23 3.58 21.51
CA THR A 331 13.33 4.50 21.88
C THR A 331 14.00 4.14 23.19
N GLN A 332 13.33 3.42 24.08
CA GLN A 332 13.84 2.98 25.38
C GLN A 332 14.48 1.60 25.33
N GLY A 333 14.45 0.92 24.17
CA GLY A 333 14.95 -0.44 24.00
C GLY A 333 16.46 -0.50 24.22
N GLN A 334 16.90 -1.34 25.17
CA GLN A 334 18.31 -1.66 25.42
C GLN A 334 18.61 -3.16 25.19
N THR A 335 17.58 -3.96 25.04
CA THR A 335 17.68 -5.41 24.83
C THR A 335 16.89 -5.83 23.62
N LEU A 336 17.32 -6.93 22.98
CA LEU A 336 16.62 -7.50 21.83
C LEU A 336 15.13 -7.78 22.13
N THR A 337 14.85 -8.30 23.33
CA THR A 337 13.47 -8.58 23.78
C THR A 337 12.62 -7.31 23.84
N ALA A 338 13.17 -6.20 24.33
CA ALA A 338 12.44 -4.91 24.37
C ALA A 338 12.13 -4.41 22.96
N PHE A 339 13.06 -4.55 22.01
CA PHE A 339 12.82 -4.23 20.59
C PHE A 339 11.74 -5.10 19.99
N VAL A 340 11.74 -6.42 20.23
CA VAL A 340 10.69 -7.34 19.73
C VAL A 340 9.31 -6.94 20.24
N ILE A 341 9.18 -6.64 21.54
CA ILE A 341 7.91 -6.21 22.14
C ILE A 341 7.45 -4.88 21.52
N ALA A 342 8.36 -3.91 21.38
CA ALA A 342 8.07 -2.62 20.78
C ALA A 342 7.60 -2.79 19.31
N LEU A 343 8.31 -3.59 18.52
CA LEU A 343 7.96 -3.87 17.12
C LEU A 343 6.59 -4.55 17.00
N LEU A 344 6.24 -5.48 17.88
CA LEU A 344 4.90 -6.09 17.89
C LEU A 344 3.81 -5.06 18.17
N ILE A 345 4.00 -4.18 19.17
CA ILE A 345 3.05 -3.11 19.50
C ILE A 345 2.92 -2.13 18.33
N MET A 346 4.04 -1.72 17.73
CA MET A 346 4.08 -0.88 16.54
C MET A 346 3.28 -1.53 15.39
N GLY A 347 3.50 -2.82 15.14
CA GLY A 347 2.75 -3.59 14.16
C GLY A 347 1.25 -3.60 14.43
N CYS A 348 0.84 -3.88 15.67
CA CYS A 348 -0.58 -3.87 16.06
C CYS A 348 -1.26 -2.51 15.85
N GLY A 349 -0.51 -1.41 15.82
CA GLY A 349 -1.04 -0.07 15.53
C GLY A 349 -1.05 0.25 14.04
N VAL A 350 0.06 -0.05 13.33
CA VAL A 350 0.23 0.41 11.94
C VAL A 350 -0.67 -0.33 10.94
N GLY A 351 -0.86 -1.65 11.09
CA GLY A 351 -1.72 -2.42 10.20
C GLY A 351 -3.16 -1.90 10.16
N PRO A 352 -3.86 -1.82 11.30
CA PRO A 352 -5.19 -1.21 11.36
C PRO A 352 -5.24 0.25 10.91
N SER A 353 -4.15 1.02 11.10
CA SER A 353 -4.06 2.40 10.61
C SER A 353 -4.08 2.44 9.08
N LEU A 354 -3.33 1.56 8.39
CA LEU A 354 -3.33 1.42 6.93
C LEU A 354 -4.74 1.15 6.40
N VAL A 355 -5.41 0.14 6.96
CA VAL A 355 -6.79 -0.23 6.58
C VAL A 355 -7.74 0.97 6.75
N THR A 356 -7.61 1.66 7.88
CA THR A 356 -8.48 2.80 8.23
C THR A 356 -8.27 3.97 7.28
N LEU A 357 -7.02 4.31 6.95
CA LEU A 357 -6.67 5.40 6.05
C LEU A 357 -7.17 5.12 4.62
N PHE A 358 -6.98 3.90 4.11
CA PHE A 358 -7.54 3.51 2.81
C PHE A 358 -9.08 3.54 2.82
N ALA A 359 -9.73 3.13 3.90
CA ALA A 359 -11.19 3.21 4.03
C ALA A 359 -11.69 4.67 4.04
N ILE A 360 -11.00 5.58 4.74
CA ILE A 360 -11.31 7.01 4.72
C ILE A 360 -11.14 7.57 3.30
N ALA A 361 -10.01 7.28 2.66
CA ALA A 361 -9.70 7.78 1.33
C ALA A 361 -10.71 7.29 0.27
N SER A 362 -11.13 6.02 0.35
CA SER A 362 -12.12 5.45 -0.58
C SER A 362 -13.48 6.11 -0.44
N GLN A 363 -13.91 6.46 0.79
CA GLN A 363 -15.20 7.14 1.03
C GLN A 363 -15.22 8.59 0.54
N HIS A 364 -14.06 9.25 0.47
CA HIS A 364 -13.94 10.66 0.09
C HIS A 364 -13.37 10.85 -1.32
N ALA A 365 -13.10 9.75 -2.03
CA ALA A 365 -12.60 9.82 -3.40
C ALA A 365 -13.64 10.53 -4.30
N PRO A 366 -13.24 11.59 -5.03
CA PRO A 366 -14.12 12.25 -5.96
C PRO A 366 -14.60 11.30 -7.07
N ALA A 367 -15.81 11.51 -7.57
CA ALA A 367 -16.39 10.66 -8.62
C ALA A 367 -15.44 10.52 -9.81
N GLY A 368 -15.19 9.28 -10.27
CA GLY A 368 -14.30 8.96 -11.38
C GLY A 368 -12.80 9.18 -11.10
N ARG A 369 -12.37 9.27 -9.81
CA ARG A 369 -10.97 9.48 -9.42
C ARG A 369 -10.48 8.51 -8.33
N LEU A 370 -11.16 7.38 -8.17
CA LEU A 370 -10.84 6.42 -7.12
C LEU A 370 -9.41 5.86 -7.27
N THR A 371 -9.02 5.47 -8.49
CA THR A 371 -7.67 4.93 -8.74
C THR A 371 -6.59 5.99 -8.49
N THR A 372 -6.86 7.26 -8.85
CA THR A 372 -5.99 8.39 -8.53
C THR A 372 -5.76 8.51 -7.03
N VAL A 373 -6.82 8.50 -6.23
CA VAL A 373 -6.72 8.62 -4.77
C VAL A 373 -5.97 7.42 -4.18
N MET A 374 -6.27 6.20 -4.63
CA MET A 374 -5.53 5.01 -4.18
C MET A 374 -4.04 5.08 -4.55
N ALA A 375 -3.71 5.59 -5.74
CA ALA A 375 -2.33 5.81 -6.15
C ALA A 375 -1.62 6.87 -5.30
N MET A 376 -2.30 7.99 -4.97
CA MET A 376 -1.77 9.01 -4.05
C MET A 376 -1.45 8.41 -2.67
N MET A 377 -2.31 7.54 -2.15
CA MET A 377 -2.11 6.85 -0.87
C MET A 377 -0.85 5.97 -0.90
N SER A 378 -0.72 5.11 -1.92
CA SER A 378 0.45 4.22 -2.08
C SER A 378 1.74 5.01 -2.33
N THR A 379 1.69 6.06 -3.16
CA THR A 379 2.81 6.96 -3.40
C THR A 379 3.25 7.66 -2.12
N GLY A 380 2.31 8.08 -1.28
CA GLY A 380 2.59 8.68 0.02
C GLY A 380 3.49 7.80 0.89
N VAL A 381 3.22 6.50 0.96
CA VAL A 381 4.08 5.54 1.70
C VAL A 381 5.49 5.51 1.11
N VAL A 382 5.63 5.39 -0.22
CA VAL A 382 6.94 5.31 -0.87
C VAL A 382 7.76 6.58 -0.65
N VAL A 383 7.14 7.75 -0.82
CA VAL A 383 7.79 9.05 -0.57
C VAL A 383 8.24 9.17 0.87
N GLY A 384 7.36 8.84 1.81
CA GLY A 384 7.68 8.86 3.23
C GLY A 384 8.84 7.93 3.58
N GLN A 385 8.79 6.68 3.11
CA GLN A 385 9.83 5.68 3.36
C GLN A 385 11.19 6.12 2.79
N SER A 386 11.23 6.59 1.56
CA SER A 386 12.47 7.05 0.93
C SER A 386 13.05 8.27 1.64
N ALA A 387 12.20 9.25 1.96
CA ALA A 387 12.62 10.48 2.66
C ALA A 387 13.17 10.17 4.06
N SER A 388 12.47 9.31 4.82
CA SER A 388 12.92 8.98 6.18
C SER A 388 14.14 8.08 6.21
N SER A 389 14.31 7.16 5.26
CA SER A 389 15.52 6.34 5.17
C SER A 389 16.76 7.22 4.92
N ALA A 390 16.64 8.19 4.00
CA ALA A 390 17.72 9.14 3.73
C ALA A 390 18.02 10.02 4.97
N LEU A 391 16.98 10.59 5.59
CA LEU A 391 17.14 11.46 6.77
C LEU A 391 17.68 10.67 7.98
N SER A 392 17.17 9.47 8.22
CA SER A 392 17.62 8.62 9.34
C SER A 392 19.08 8.18 9.15
N GLY A 393 19.51 7.88 7.92
CA GLY A 393 20.89 7.57 7.62
C GLY A 393 21.81 8.72 8.01
N THR A 394 21.53 9.96 7.55
CA THR A 394 22.33 11.14 7.90
C THR A 394 22.32 11.48 9.39
N LEU A 395 21.21 11.24 10.08
CA LEU A 395 21.11 11.45 11.55
C LEU A 395 21.93 10.41 12.31
N LEU A 396 21.94 9.16 11.88
CA LEU A 396 22.74 8.09 12.49
C LEU A 396 24.24 8.37 12.33
N ASP A 397 24.68 8.79 11.14
CA ASP A 397 26.08 9.14 10.88
C ASP A 397 26.56 10.36 11.69
N GLY A 398 25.70 11.37 11.84
CA GLY A 398 26.05 12.63 12.51
C GLY A 398 25.80 12.67 14.01
N ALA A 399 24.73 12.03 14.50
CA ALA A 399 24.27 12.16 15.89
C ALA A 399 24.16 10.82 16.64
N GLY A 400 24.43 9.71 15.96
CA GLY A 400 24.49 8.37 16.53
C GLY A 400 23.13 7.68 16.73
N LEU A 401 23.19 6.42 17.18
CA LEU A 401 22.04 5.52 17.28
C LEU A 401 20.92 6.07 18.18
N ALA A 402 21.26 6.67 19.31
CA ALA A 402 20.27 7.19 20.25
C ALA A 402 19.32 8.22 19.61
N VAL A 403 19.82 9.07 18.72
CA VAL A 403 19.01 10.04 17.97
C VAL A 403 18.22 9.33 16.85
N GLY A 404 18.83 8.39 16.15
CA GLY A 404 18.18 7.62 15.11
C GLY A 404 16.93 6.86 15.57
N LEU A 405 16.93 6.37 16.81
CA LEU A 405 15.79 5.65 17.41
C LEU A 405 14.54 6.55 17.62
N TRP A 406 14.66 7.87 17.57
CA TRP A 406 13.52 8.79 17.68
C TRP A 406 12.77 8.99 16.34
N GLY A 407 13.33 8.59 15.21
CA GLY A 407 12.70 8.73 13.91
C GLY A 407 11.29 8.11 13.83
N PRO A 408 11.11 6.83 14.23
CA PRO A 408 9.78 6.22 14.30
C PRO A 408 8.80 6.96 15.22
N ALA A 409 9.25 7.46 16.38
CA ALA A 409 8.41 8.20 17.32
C ALA A 409 7.95 9.55 16.75
N ALA A 410 8.82 10.28 16.07
CA ALA A 410 8.47 11.52 15.38
C ALA A 410 7.41 11.26 14.29
N SER A 411 7.58 10.18 13.51
CA SER A 411 6.62 9.79 12.49
C SER A 411 5.26 9.39 13.07
N GLY A 412 5.25 8.63 14.19
CA GLY A 412 4.05 8.27 14.93
C GLY A 412 3.33 9.48 15.52
N ALA A 413 4.06 10.44 16.09
CA ALA A 413 3.50 11.69 16.60
C ALA A 413 2.83 12.52 15.49
N LEU A 414 3.47 12.61 14.32
CA LEU A 414 2.91 13.29 13.16
C LEU A 414 1.63 12.59 12.66
N LEU A 415 1.60 11.24 12.66
CA LEU A 415 0.42 10.46 12.30
C LEU A 415 -0.76 10.75 13.24
N VAL A 416 -0.51 10.86 14.54
CA VAL A 416 -1.53 11.26 15.55
C VAL A 416 -1.99 12.70 15.30
N ALA A 417 -1.07 13.63 15.06
CA ALA A 417 -1.40 15.04 14.79
C ALA A 417 -2.30 15.20 13.57
N LEU A 418 -2.01 14.50 12.46
CA LEU A 418 -2.87 14.49 11.27
C LEU A 418 -4.23 13.83 11.55
N GLY A 419 -4.26 12.80 12.39
CA GLY A 419 -5.52 12.18 12.84
C GLY A 419 -6.40 13.15 13.63
N LEU A 420 -5.81 13.96 14.50
CA LEU A 420 -6.50 15.05 15.21
C LEU A 420 -7.00 16.13 14.25
N ALA A 421 -6.14 16.57 13.33
CA ALA A 421 -6.53 17.53 12.29
C ALA A 421 -7.72 17.02 11.46
N TYR A 422 -7.71 15.75 11.06
CA TYR A 422 -8.82 15.12 10.37
C TYR A 422 -10.08 15.04 11.24
N HIS A 423 -9.93 14.73 12.54
CA HIS A 423 -11.06 14.65 13.47
C HIS A 423 -11.82 15.99 13.58
N TRP A 424 -11.11 17.10 13.53
CA TRP A 424 -11.69 18.45 13.62
C TRP A 424 -12.19 18.98 12.28
N SER A 425 -11.53 18.66 11.18
CA SER A 425 -11.80 19.23 9.84
C SER A 425 -12.93 18.51 9.10
N ALA A 426 -13.14 17.21 9.35
CA ALA A 426 -14.12 16.46 8.58
C ALA A 426 -15.55 16.77 9.01
N PRO A 427 -16.49 17.01 8.07
CA PRO A 427 -17.86 17.32 8.38
C PRO A 427 -18.50 16.22 9.24
N ARG A 428 -19.15 16.62 10.35
CA ARG A 428 -19.93 15.71 11.17
C ARG A 428 -21.13 15.28 10.34
N THR A 429 -21.20 14.02 9.91
CA THR A 429 -22.41 13.46 9.30
C THR A 429 -23.56 13.63 10.30
N ARG A 430 -24.42 14.64 10.09
CA ARG A 430 -25.72 14.71 10.78
C ARG A 430 -26.46 13.44 10.39
N ARG A 431 -26.73 12.57 11.37
CA ARG A 431 -27.84 11.62 11.23
C ARG A 431 -29.08 12.47 10.92
N SER A 432 -29.61 12.39 9.70
CA SER A 432 -30.97 12.79 9.46
C SER A 432 -31.84 11.93 10.39
N ARG A 433 -32.27 12.50 11.50
CA ARG A 433 -33.47 12.03 12.17
C ARG A 433 -34.57 12.25 11.12
N THR A 434 -34.94 11.20 10.43
CA THR A 434 -36.26 11.10 9.85
C THR A 434 -37.21 11.08 11.04
N GLU A 435 -37.70 12.29 11.41
CA GLU A 435 -38.97 12.41 12.10
C GLU A 435 -40.01 11.90 11.11
N VAL A 436 -40.46 10.68 11.36
CA VAL A 436 -41.69 10.17 10.77
C VAL A 436 -42.82 10.90 11.51
N PRO A 437 -43.73 11.62 10.83
CA PRO A 437 -44.92 12.20 11.42
C PRO A 437 -45.87 11.14 11.92
#